data_56e187d3124776ded29afceb85c763da
#
_entry.id   56e187d3124776ded29afceb85c763da
#
_cell.length_a   1.000
_cell.length_b   1.000
_cell.length_c   1.000
_cell.angle_alpha   90.00
_cell.angle_beta   90.00
_cell.angle_gamma   90.00
#
_symmetry.space_group_name_H-M   'P 1'
#
loop_
_entity.id
_entity.type
_entity.pdbx_description
1 polymer ?
#
loop_
_entity_poly.entity_id
_entity_poly.type
_entity_poly.pdbx_seq_one_letter_code
_entity_poly.pdbx_strand_id
1 'polypeptide(L)'
;MATFVYDGDCAFCSTCARFIERRIPTSAAVVAWQRTDLDALGLSVDDAETAVQWVSADRRAAGPDAIAALLVDAGSFWRPAGWVLRLPPVRALAWPVYRWVARNRHRLPGGTATCSLPQVERDKLAG
;
A
#
# COMPACT_ATOMS: atom_id res chain seq x y z
N MET A 1 -2.14 14.03 10.90
CA MET A 1 -1.06 13.56 10.06
C MET A 1 -1.38 12.18 9.53
N ALA A 2 -1.10 11.88 8.28
CA ALA A 2 -1.47 10.62 7.66
C ALA A 2 -0.27 9.68 7.55
N THR A 3 -0.56 8.38 7.51
CA THR A 3 0.46 7.34 7.36
C THR A 3 0.04 6.38 6.24
N PHE A 4 0.95 6.13 5.31
CA PHE A 4 0.78 5.14 4.24
C PHE A 4 1.64 3.91 4.58
N VAL A 5 0.99 2.77 4.76
CA VAL A 5 1.65 1.55 5.27
C VAL A 5 1.77 0.53 4.13
N TYR A 6 2.97 0.01 3.92
CA TYR A 6 3.27 -0.97 2.88
C TYR A 6 3.97 -2.19 3.46
N ASP A 7 4.11 -3.25 2.65
CA ASP A 7 4.80 -4.48 3.03
C ASP A 7 6.31 -4.34 2.77
N GLY A 8 7.08 -4.13 3.83
CA GLY A 8 8.52 -3.90 3.74
C GLY A 8 9.35 -5.12 3.37
N ASP A 9 8.81 -6.33 3.54
CA ASP A 9 9.51 -7.56 3.19
C ASP A 9 9.31 -7.94 1.72
N CYS A 10 8.43 -7.26 1.02
CA CYS A 10 8.17 -7.50 -0.39
C CYS A 10 8.98 -6.51 -1.24
N ALA A 11 9.86 -7.04 -2.09
CA ALA A 11 10.69 -6.20 -2.95
C ALA A 11 9.85 -5.35 -3.91
N PHE A 12 8.75 -5.89 -4.42
CA PHE A 12 7.83 -5.14 -5.28
C PHE A 12 7.20 -3.95 -4.53
N CYS A 13 6.69 -4.20 -3.32
CA CYS A 13 6.09 -3.14 -2.50
C CYS A 13 7.12 -2.09 -2.10
N SER A 14 8.33 -2.51 -1.76
CA SER A 14 9.42 -1.60 -1.41
C SER A 14 9.85 -0.74 -2.60
N THR A 15 9.85 -1.29 -3.80
CA THR A 15 10.13 -0.54 -5.04
C THR A 15 9.06 0.52 -5.26
N CYS A 16 7.79 0.17 -5.07
CA CYS A 16 6.67 1.12 -5.18
C CYS A 16 6.78 2.23 -4.14
N ALA A 17 7.14 1.88 -2.89
CA ALA A 17 7.31 2.85 -1.82
C ALA A 17 8.43 3.85 -2.14
N ARG A 18 9.54 3.38 -2.67
CA ARG A 18 10.64 4.27 -3.09
C ARG A 18 10.22 5.21 -4.22
N PHE A 19 9.42 4.72 -5.15
CA PHE A 19 8.84 5.57 -6.20
C PHE A 19 8.00 6.69 -5.59
N ILE A 20 7.14 6.34 -4.61
CA ILE A 20 6.30 7.32 -3.91
C ILE A 20 7.17 8.38 -3.24
N GLU A 21 8.19 7.97 -2.51
CA GLU A 21 9.08 8.90 -1.81
C GLU A 21 9.82 9.85 -2.75
N ARG A 22 10.17 9.38 -3.95
CA ARG A 22 10.93 10.17 -4.92
C ARG A 22 10.09 11.07 -5.80
N ARG A 23 8.88 10.63 -6.14
CA ARG A 23 8.09 11.25 -7.21
C ARG A 23 6.78 11.85 -6.76
N ILE A 24 6.24 11.39 -5.63
CA ILE A 24 4.93 11.83 -5.15
C ILE A 24 5.14 12.69 -3.91
N PRO A 25 4.85 14.01 -3.98
CA PRO A 25 5.11 14.94 -2.87
C PRO A 25 4.02 14.86 -1.80
N THR A 26 3.82 13.69 -1.21
CA THR A 26 2.85 13.52 -0.13
C THR A 26 3.44 13.97 1.20
N SER A 27 2.59 14.53 2.07
CA SER A 27 2.94 14.84 3.46
C SER A 27 2.82 13.63 4.37
N ALA A 28 2.23 12.53 3.89
CA ALA A 28 2.07 11.32 4.68
C ALA A 28 3.41 10.63 4.94
N ALA A 29 3.52 10.00 6.12
CA ALA A 29 4.65 9.13 6.41
C ALA A 29 4.48 7.83 5.65
N VAL A 30 5.47 7.43 4.86
CA VAL A 30 5.48 6.16 4.11
C VAL A 30 6.32 5.17 4.89
N VAL A 31 5.68 4.17 5.48
CA VAL A 31 6.33 3.24 6.43
C VAL A 31 6.01 1.78 6.11
N ALA A 32 6.98 0.92 6.40
CA ALA A 32 6.78 -0.53 6.33
C ALA A 32 6.03 -1.00 7.58
N TRP A 33 5.05 -1.88 7.42
CA TRP A 33 4.26 -2.34 8.55
C TRP A 33 5.11 -3.13 9.56
N GLN A 34 6.18 -3.75 9.13
CA GLN A 34 7.11 -4.47 9.99
C GLN A 34 7.90 -3.56 10.94
N ARG A 35 7.94 -2.26 10.65
CA ARG A 35 8.68 -1.26 11.42
C ARG A 35 7.77 -0.26 12.10
N THR A 36 6.48 -0.54 12.15
CA THR A 36 5.47 0.39 12.66
C THR A 36 4.60 -0.33 13.68
N ASP A 37 4.14 0.41 14.68
CA ASP A 37 3.19 -0.11 15.66
C ASP A 37 1.79 -0.14 15.03
N LEU A 38 1.38 -1.30 14.53
CA LEU A 38 0.08 -1.48 13.90
C LEU A 38 -1.07 -1.25 14.87
N ASP A 39 -0.89 -1.63 16.15
CA ASP A 39 -1.92 -1.41 17.16
C ASP A 39 -2.22 0.07 17.36
N ALA A 40 -1.18 0.90 17.36
CA ALA A 40 -1.33 2.35 17.45
C ALA A 40 -2.10 2.92 16.25
N LEU A 41 -2.01 2.27 15.08
CA LEU A 41 -2.73 2.67 13.88
C LEU A 41 -4.11 2.01 13.78
N GLY A 42 -4.41 1.07 14.66
CA GLY A 42 -5.66 0.32 14.64
C GLY A 42 -5.72 -0.72 13.53
N LEU A 43 -4.58 -1.20 13.05
CA LEU A 43 -4.47 -2.19 11.99
C LEU A 43 -4.06 -3.54 12.53
N SER A 44 -4.49 -4.63 11.87
CA SER A 44 -3.99 -5.97 12.14
C SER A 44 -2.88 -6.32 11.15
N VAL A 45 -2.11 -7.37 11.48
CA VAL A 45 -1.13 -7.93 10.55
C VAL A 45 -1.81 -8.42 9.28
N ASP A 46 -3.00 -9.03 9.41
CA ASP A 46 -3.77 -9.51 8.28
C ASP A 46 -4.16 -8.37 7.32
N ASP A 47 -4.60 -7.23 7.86
CA ASP A 47 -4.90 -6.05 7.05
C ASP A 47 -3.67 -5.59 6.27
N ALA A 48 -2.53 -5.50 6.94
CA ALA A 48 -1.29 -5.01 6.36
C ALA A 48 -0.71 -5.97 5.30
N GLU A 49 -0.86 -7.28 5.50
CA GLU A 49 -0.43 -8.28 4.52
C GLU A 49 -1.30 -8.29 3.27
N THR A 50 -2.59 -8.03 3.44
CA THR A 50 -3.57 -8.13 2.35
C THR A 50 -3.45 -6.97 1.38
N ALA A 51 -3.26 -5.75 1.89
CA ALA A 51 -3.24 -4.54 1.06
C ALA A 51 -2.51 -3.41 1.75
N VAL A 52 -2.02 -2.44 0.95
CA VAL A 52 -1.50 -1.19 1.49
C VAL A 52 -2.60 -0.45 2.23
N GLN A 53 -2.24 0.30 3.25
CA GLN A 53 -3.18 0.99 4.14
C GLN A 53 -2.89 2.48 4.19
N TRP A 54 -3.93 3.28 4.24
CA TRP A 54 -3.86 4.71 4.52
C TRP A 54 -4.60 4.97 5.83
N VAL A 55 -3.91 5.57 6.77
CA VAL A 55 -4.47 5.90 8.09
C VAL A 55 -4.27 7.37 8.38
N SER A 56 -5.35 8.09 8.61
CA SER A 56 -5.32 9.48 9.08
C SER A 56 -6.33 9.64 10.22
N ALA A 57 -6.35 10.83 10.85
CA ALA A 57 -7.24 11.09 11.97
C ALA A 57 -8.73 10.92 11.61
N ASP A 58 -9.07 11.21 10.35
CA ASP A 58 -10.46 11.24 9.89
C ASP A 58 -10.81 10.16 8.86
N ARG A 59 -9.82 9.36 8.41
CA ARG A 59 -10.04 8.40 7.33
C ARG A 59 -9.09 7.21 7.41
N ARG A 60 -9.64 6.06 7.05
CA ARG A 60 -8.86 4.84 6.83
C ARG A 60 -9.25 4.27 5.47
N ALA A 61 -8.27 3.81 4.70
CA ALA A 61 -8.49 3.24 3.38
C ALA A 61 -7.48 2.12 3.12
N ALA A 62 -7.81 1.21 2.23
CA ALA A 62 -6.97 0.07 1.88
C ALA A 62 -6.92 -0.10 0.35
N GLY A 63 -5.83 -0.69 -0.15
CA GLY A 63 -5.69 -1.00 -1.57
C GLY A 63 -5.78 0.22 -2.47
N PRO A 64 -6.59 0.15 -3.55
CA PRO A 64 -6.75 1.30 -4.46
C PRO A 64 -7.24 2.55 -3.78
N ASP A 65 -8.09 2.42 -2.75
CA ASP A 65 -8.60 3.57 -2.00
C ASP A 65 -7.47 4.24 -1.20
N ALA A 66 -6.52 3.46 -0.67
CA ALA A 66 -5.34 4.00 0.00
C ALA A 66 -4.46 4.77 -0.99
N ILE A 67 -4.27 4.24 -2.20
CA ILE A 67 -3.51 4.90 -3.25
C ILE A 67 -4.19 6.20 -3.66
N ALA A 68 -5.52 6.18 -3.81
CA ALA A 68 -6.28 7.38 -4.13
C ALA A 68 -6.12 8.45 -3.07
N ALA A 69 -6.18 8.08 -1.78
CA ALA A 69 -5.98 9.01 -0.67
C ALA A 69 -4.57 9.63 -0.71
N LEU A 70 -3.55 8.82 -0.98
CA LEU A 70 -2.17 9.28 -1.12
C LEU A 70 -2.04 10.32 -2.24
N LEU A 71 -2.62 10.04 -3.41
CA LEU A 71 -2.53 10.93 -4.56
C LEU A 71 -3.27 12.26 -4.32
N VAL A 72 -4.41 12.21 -3.67
CA VAL A 72 -5.15 13.43 -3.30
C VAL A 72 -4.37 14.25 -2.28
N ASP A 73 -3.75 13.60 -1.29
CA ASP A 73 -2.90 14.27 -0.29
C ASP A 73 -1.69 14.94 -0.95
N ALA A 74 -1.10 14.30 -1.94
CA ALA A 74 0.04 14.85 -2.68
C ALA A 74 -0.31 16.17 -3.37
N GLY A 75 -1.58 16.34 -3.77
CA GLY A 75 -2.09 17.58 -4.34
C GLY A 75 -1.58 17.87 -5.74
N SER A 76 -1.80 19.10 -6.22
CA SER A 76 -1.26 19.58 -7.48
C SER A 76 -1.49 18.63 -8.65
N PHE A 77 -0.40 18.18 -9.26
CA PHE A 77 -0.40 17.28 -10.40
C PHE A 77 -1.05 15.91 -10.11
N TRP A 78 -0.90 15.39 -8.88
CA TRP A 78 -1.37 14.04 -8.53
C TRP A 78 -2.82 13.98 -8.07
N ARG A 79 -3.38 15.09 -7.63
CA ARG A 79 -4.75 15.14 -7.11
C ARG A 79 -5.81 14.68 -8.10
N PRO A 80 -5.77 15.10 -9.38
CA PRO A 80 -6.72 14.61 -10.37
C PRO A 80 -6.68 13.09 -10.54
N ALA A 81 -5.50 12.49 -10.51
CA ALA A 81 -5.36 11.03 -10.61
C ALA A 81 -6.03 10.33 -9.42
N GLY A 82 -5.89 10.88 -8.21
CA GLY A 82 -6.56 10.36 -7.03
C GLY A 82 -8.08 10.43 -7.14
N TRP A 83 -8.61 11.53 -7.66
CA TRP A 83 -10.05 11.68 -7.85
C TRP A 83 -10.58 10.72 -8.92
N VAL A 84 -9.83 10.48 -9.99
CA VAL A 84 -10.22 9.50 -11.02
C VAL A 84 -10.34 8.11 -10.40
N LEU A 85 -9.42 7.72 -9.53
CA LEU A 85 -9.49 6.43 -8.85
C LEU A 85 -10.71 6.29 -7.92
N ARG A 86 -11.28 7.39 -7.47
CA ARG A 86 -12.46 7.40 -6.62
C ARG A 86 -13.78 7.31 -7.38
N LEU A 87 -13.76 7.53 -8.71
CA LEU A 87 -14.98 7.44 -9.52
C LEU A 87 -15.52 6.01 -9.47
N PRO A 88 -16.84 5.81 -9.28
CA PRO A 88 -17.42 4.48 -9.12
C PRO A 88 -17.02 3.46 -10.18
N PRO A 89 -17.09 3.76 -11.50
CA PRO A 89 -16.69 2.78 -12.51
C PRO A 89 -15.19 2.45 -12.46
N VAL A 90 -14.34 3.45 -12.21
CA VAL A 90 -12.89 3.25 -12.10
C VAL A 90 -12.56 2.44 -10.85
N ARG A 91 -13.17 2.78 -9.72
CA ARG A 91 -12.99 2.08 -8.46
C ARG A 91 -13.44 0.62 -8.58
N ALA A 92 -14.54 0.36 -9.25
CA ALA A 92 -15.04 -0.99 -9.48
C ALA A 92 -14.06 -1.86 -10.27
N LEU A 93 -13.29 -1.27 -11.20
CA LEU A 93 -12.25 -1.95 -11.95
C LEU A 93 -10.93 -2.03 -11.18
N ALA A 94 -10.64 -1.01 -10.39
CA ALA A 94 -9.37 -0.93 -9.65
C ALA A 94 -9.22 -2.04 -8.61
N TRP A 95 -10.29 -2.41 -7.92
CA TRP A 95 -10.23 -3.46 -6.90
C TRP A 95 -9.85 -4.82 -7.46
N PRO A 96 -10.49 -5.35 -8.53
CA PRO A 96 -10.06 -6.61 -9.13
C PRO A 96 -8.63 -6.56 -9.66
N VAL A 97 -8.24 -5.46 -10.29
CA VAL A 97 -6.87 -5.27 -10.81
C VAL A 97 -5.88 -5.27 -9.65
N TYR A 98 -6.17 -4.54 -8.57
CA TYR A 98 -5.31 -4.51 -7.40
C TYR A 98 -5.12 -5.91 -6.80
N ARG A 99 -6.21 -6.66 -6.66
CA ARG A 99 -6.16 -8.03 -6.13
C ARG A 99 -5.33 -8.95 -7.02
N TRP A 100 -5.47 -8.80 -8.32
CA TRP A 100 -4.65 -9.57 -9.27
C TRP A 100 -3.17 -9.24 -9.11
N VAL A 101 -2.82 -7.96 -9.04
CA VAL A 101 -1.44 -7.51 -8.83
C VAL A 101 -0.92 -8.04 -7.49
N ALA A 102 -1.71 -7.92 -6.43
CA ALA A 102 -1.31 -8.38 -5.10
C ALA A 102 -1.02 -9.88 -5.07
N ARG A 103 -1.82 -10.68 -5.78
CA ARG A 103 -1.61 -12.13 -5.85
C ARG A 103 -0.45 -12.52 -6.74
N ASN A 104 -0.09 -11.69 -7.71
CA ASN A 104 0.95 -11.99 -8.69
C ASN A 104 2.20 -11.11 -8.53
N ARG A 105 2.29 -10.34 -7.44
CA ARG A 105 3.41 -9.40 -7.23
C ARG A 105 4.77 -10.09 -7.18
N HIS A 106 4.81 -11.37 -6.86
CA HIS A 106 6.04 -12.16 -6.90
C HIS A 106 6.56 -12.40 -8.33
N ARG A 107 5.68 -12.27 -9.34
CA ARG A 107 6.01 -12.44 -10.76
C ARG A 107 6.26 -11.11 -11.48
N LEU A 108 5.89 -10.00 -10.84
CA LEU A 108 6.04 -8.68 -11.45
C LEU A 108 7.47 -8.18 -11.31
N PRO A 109 7.89 -7.23 -12.17
CA PRO A 109 9.24 -6.64 -12.07
C PRO A 109 9.50 -6.12 -10.66
N GLY A 110 10.62 -6.52 -10.07
CA GLY A 110 10.98 -6.19 -8.70
C GLY A 110 10.41 -7.12 -7.64
N GLY A 111 9.47 -8.01 -8.01
CA GLY A 111 8.84 -8.95 -7.08
C GLY A 111 9.73 -10.15 -6.77
N THR A 112 9.50 -10.74 -5.60
CA THR A 112 10.15 -11.97 -5.14
C THR A 112 9.10 -12.94 -4.62
N ALA A 113 9.47 -14.19 -4.43
CA ALA A 113 8.56 -15.22 -3.89
C ALA A 113 8.00 -14.81 -2.51
N THR A 114 8.77 -14.09 -1.71
CA THR A 114 8.37 -13.61 -0.38
C THR A 114 7.12 -12.72 -0.44
N CYS A 115 6.91 -11.99 -1.53
CA CYS A 115 5.77 -11.10 -1.69
C CYS A 115 4.41 -11.80 -1.57
N SER A 116 4.34 -13.08 -1.90
CA SER A 116 3.10 -13.85 -1.87
C SER A 116 2.89 -14.61 -0.58
N LEU A 117 3.87 -14.59 0.33
CA LEU A 117 3.82 -15.40 1.55
C LEU A 117 3.28 -14.60 2.73
N PRO A 118 2.45 -15.23 3.60
CA PRO A 118 2.10 -14.63 4.88
C PRO A 118 3.34 -14.47 5.76
N GLN A 119 3.28 -13.57 6.73
CA GLN A 119 4.42 -13.30 7.61
C GLN A 119 4.90 -14.55 8.35
N VAL A 120 3.98 -15.42 8.76
CA VAL A 120 4.31 -16.67 9.46
C VAL A 120 5.25 -17.53 8.61
N GLU A 121 4.98 -17.64 7.31
CA GLU A 121 5.81 -18.41 6.39
C GLU A 121 7.16 -17.73 6.14
N ARG A 122 7.17 -16.40 6.08
CA ARG A 122 8.41 -15.62 5.93
C ARG A 122 9.32 -15.82 7.13
N ASP A 123 8.76 -15.84 8.34
CA ASP A 123 9.50 -16.04 9.57
C ASP A 123 10.17 -17.42 9.60
N LYS A 124 9.48 -18.44 9.08
CA LYS A 124 10.04 -19.79 8.97
C LYS A 124 11.23 -19.84 8.01
N LEU A 125 11.16 -19.08 6.92
CA LEU A 125 12.26 -19.01 5.94
C LEU A 125 13.46 -18.23 6.48
N ALA A 126 13.21 -17.23 7.30
CA ALA A 126 14.26 -16.40 7.90
C ALA A 126 14.93 -17.08 9.09
N GLY A 127 14.22 -17.97 9.74
CA GLY A 127 14.71 -18.66 10.91
C GLY A 127 15.42 -19.94 10.59
#